data_5f1fb64781ae2caae5c5959fc0ab23ed
#
_entry.id   5f1fb64781ae2caae5c5959fc0ab23ed
#
_cell.length_a   1.000
_cell.length_b   1.000
_cell.length_c   1.000
_cell.angle_alpha   90.00
_cell.angle_beta   90.00
_cell.angle_gamma   90.00
#
_symmetry.space_group_name_H-M   'P 1'
#
loop_
_entity.id
_entity.type
_entity.pdbx_description
1 polymer ?
#
loop_
_entity_poly.entity_id
_entity_poly.type
_entity_poly.pdbx_seq_one_letter_code
_entity_poly.pdbx_strand_id
1 'polypeptide(L)'
;IGITTPSTLSSSSPAQFKDENGEYIYTFNVDTIYDVVQANIDSAKEDGADYIIALSHIGYEEDPQYEDVRDLIENTDGFDVVLDGHSHSVIENMKLTDEGGNEVVLTSTGTKFENIGKLTISGGEITTELIETENYTNTDTTVDAKLAEINEAYSALGNRKIGESEIELITNDADGNRLVRTTETNLGNLCADAIKTVTKADIAYVNGGGIRAPIEIGEVSFNDIFSVFPFNNQIVVAEMTGQKIRDMLEMSLMNYPAEDGSFPHVAGLTFSVNKSIPTSVKTDE
;
A
#
# COMPACT_ATOMS: atom_id res chain seq x y z
N ILE A 1 -6.22 19.09 6.84
CA ILE A 1 -4.75 18.90 6.79
C ILE A 1 -4.47 17.60 6.07
N GLY A 2 -3.61 17.63 5.03
CA GLY A 2 -3.19 16.42 4.29
C GLY A 2 -1.91 15.85 4.91
N ILE A 3 -1.87 14.52 5.14
CA ILE A 3 -0.73 13.86 5.75
C ILE A 3 -0.46 12.56 4.97
N THR A 4 0.80 12.27 4.64
CA THR A 4 1.19 11.02 3.98
C THR A 4 2.35 10.36 4.71
N THR A 5 2.42 9.02 4.59
CA THR A 5 3.50 8.24 5.21
C THR A 5 4.86 8.53 4.56
N PRO A 6 5.95 8.59 5.33
CA PRO A 6 7.31 8.63 4.81
C PRO A 6 7.66 7.45 3.89
N SER A 7 7.01 6.30 4.06
CA SER A 7 7.18 5.14 3.17
C SER A 7 6.85 5.44 1.70
N THR A 8 6.18 6.57 1.43
CA THR A 8 5.93 7.06 0.07
C THR A 8 7.21 7.15 -0.77
N LEU A 9 8.36 7.47 -0.15
CA LEU A 9 9.66 7.48 -0.85
C LEU A 9 10.09 6.12 -1.38
N SER A 10 9.78 5.04 -0.66
CA SER A 10 10.15 3.66 -1.02
C SER A 10 9.03 2.91 -1.74
N SER A 11 7.77 3.19 -1.42
CA SER A 11 6.59 2.52 -1.99
C SER A 11 6.08 3.17 -3.28
N SER A 12 6.56 4.37 -3.62
CA SER A 12 6.24 5.10 -4.84
C SER A 12 7.46 5.17 -5.77
N SER A 13 7.39 5.96 -6.86
CA SER A 13 8.53 6.16 -7.75
C SER A 13 9.46 7.26 -7.23
N PRO A 14 10.64 6.93 -6.69
CA PRO A 14 11.57 7.93 -6.15
C PRO A 14 11.96 9.03 -7.16
N ALA A 15 11.91 8.71 -8.47
CA ALA A 15 12.23 9.66 -9.53
C ALA A 15 11.32 10.89 -9.52
N GLN A 16 10.08 10.78 -8.99
CA GLN A 16 9.15 11.90 -8.92
C GLN A 16 9.50 12.90 -7.81
N PHE A 17 10.38 12.51 -6.88
CA PHE A 17 10.81 13.35 -5.76
C PHE A 17 12.22 13.94 -5.98
N LYS A 18 12.80 13.72 -7.17
CA LYS A 18 14.15 14.15 -7.52
C LYS A 18 14.16 15.16 -8.65
N ASP A 19 15.16 16.03 -8.63
CA ASP A 19 15.46 16.95 -9.73
C ASP A 19 16.21 16.24 -10.87
N GLU A 20 16.59 17.01 -11.90
CA GLU A 20 17.35 16.53 -13.07
C GLU A 20 18.77 16.01 -12.73
N ASN A 21 19.32 16.38 -11.56
CA ASN A 21 20.63 15.94 -11.07
C ASN A 21 20.50 14.68 -10.19
N GLY A 22 19.29 14.22 -9.90
CA GLY A 22 19.00 13.07 -9.04
C GLY A 22 18.95 13.40 -7.56
N GLU A 23 18.99 14.69 -7.17
CA GLU A 23 18.88 15.13 -5.80
C GLU A 23 17.40 15.23 -5.38
N TYR A 24 17.09 14.84 -4.14
CA TYR A 24 15.75 14.94 -3.62
C TYR A 24 15.31 16.40 -3.46
N ILE A 25 14.18 16.77 -4.06
CA ILE A 25 13.54 18.10 -3.96
C ILE A 25 12.45 18.15 -2.90
N TYR A 26 12.06 17.00 -2.37
CA TYR A 26 11.16 16.85 -1.23
C TYR A 26 11.80 15.98 -0.17
N THR A 27 11.59 16.31 1.09
CA THR A 27 12.02 15.54 2.25
C THR A 27 10.82 15.16 3.10
N PHE A 28 10.87 14.00 3.72
CA PHE A 28 9.90 13.57 4.71
C PHE A 28 10.53 13.76 6.09
N ASN A 29 9.87 14.53 6.93
CA ASN A 29 10.38 14.87 8.27
C ASN A 29 9.97 13.79 9.26
N VAL A 30 10.57 12.60 9.19
CA VAL A 30 10.23 11.46 10.06
C VAL A 30 10.38 11.83 11.53
N ASP A 31 11.53 12.44 11.91
CA ASP A 31 11.83 12.78 13.31
C ASP A 31 11.03 13.96 13.87
N THR A 32 10.34 14.73 13.02
CA THR A 32 9.63 15.95 13.39
C THR A 32 8.19 16.01 12.86
N ILE A 33 7.63 14.84 12.49
CA ILE A 33 6.29 14.78 11.88
C ILE A 33 5.24 15.40 12.81
N TYR A 34 5.29 15.11 14.11
CA TYR A 34 4.33 15.63 15.08
C TYR A 34 4.42 17.14 15.22
N ASP A 35 5.64 17.69 15.31
CA ASP A 35 5.85 19.14 15.40
C ASP A 35 5.32 19.86 14.16
N VAL A 36 5.56 19.29 12.98
CA VAL A 36 5.08 19.86 11.71
C VAL A 36 3.56 19.79 11.62
N VAL A 37 2.97 18.67 12.02
CA VAL A 37 1.51 18.50 12.03
C VAL A 37 0.88 19.43 13.06
N GLN A 38 1.44 19.53 14.27
CA GLN A 38 0.96 20.43 15.30
C GLN A 38 0.99 21.90 14.85
N ALA A 39 2.09 22.34 14.22
CA ALA A 39 2.17 23.71 13.69
C ALA A 39 1.08 23.99 12.64
N ASN A 40 0.70 22.99 11.82
CA ASN A 40 -0.40 23.15 10.87
C ASN A 40 -1.78 23.18 11.56
N ILE A 41 -1.97 22.39 12.62
CA ILE A 41 -3.20 22.44 13.44
C ILE A 41 -3.34 23.83 14.06
N ASP A 42 -2.27 24.35 14.68
CA ASP A 42 -2.26 25.66 15.32
C ASP A 42 -2.55 26.77 14.31
N SER A 43 -1.91 26.73 13.14
CA SER A 43 -2.18 27.69 12.07
C SER A 43 -3.63 27.66 11.61
N ALA A 44 -4.23 26.47 11.46
CA ALA A 44 -5.63 26.35 11.07
C ALA A 44 -6.59 26.92 12.15
N LYS A 45 -6.26 26.70 13.44
CA LYS A 45 -7.00 27.29 14.57
C LYS A 45 -6.87 28.81 14.57
N GLU A 46 -5.67 29.36 14.33
CA GLU A 46 -5.43 30.79 14.22
C GLU A 46 -6.18 31.43 13.04
N ASP A 47 -6.30 30.72 11.92
CA ASP A 47 -7.08 31.14 10.75
C ASP A 47 -8.59 31.02 10.96
N GLY A 48 -9.04 30.50 12.11
CA GLY A 48 -10.43 30.45 12.52
C GLY A 48 -11.20 29.22 12.06
N ALA A 49 -10.51 28.10 11.87
CA ALA A 49 -11.17 26.83 11.57
C ALA A 49 -12.00 26.36 12.78
N ASP A 50 -13.27 26.00 12.53
CA ASP A 50 -14.18 25.43 13.54
C ASP A 50 -13.94 23.95 13.77
N TYR A 51 -13.43 23.24 12.76
CA TYR A 51 -13.10 21.81 12.79
C TYR A 51 -11.79 21.55 12.08
N ILE A 52 -10.97 20.66 12.65
CA ILE A 52 -9.69 20.22 12.08
C ILE A 52 -9.80 18.75 11.67
N ILE A 53 -9.83 18.51 10.37
CA ILE A 53 -9.94 17.18 9.78
C ILE A 53 -8.62 16.80 9.11
N ALA A 54 -8.01 15.69 9.52
CA ALA A 54 -6.89 15.10 8.80
C ALA A 54 -7.39 14.24 7.63
N LEU A 55 -6.80 14.43 6.45
CA LEU A 55 -6.84 13.48 5.34
C LEU A 55 -5.50 12.76 5.32
N SER A 56 -5.48 11.60 5.95
CA SER A 56 -4.27 10.85 6.25
C SER A 56 -4.09 9.66 5.32
N HIS A 57 -2.85 9.30 5.06
CA HIS A 57 -2.45 8.06 4.38
C HIS A 57 -1.25 7.46 5.11
N ILE A 58 -1.36 7.27 6.43
CA ILE A 58 -0.30 6.73 7.29
C ILE A 58 -0.52 5.23 7.50
N GLY A 59 -1.73 4.83 7.84
CA GLY A 59 -2.10 3.44 8.13
C GLY A 59 -2.33 3.18 9.61
N TYR A 60 -3.03 2.08 9.88
CA TYR A 60 -3.40 1.59 11.21
C TYR A 60 -2.74 0.23 11.50
N GLU A 61 -1.61 -0.05 10.98
CA GLU A 61 -0.84 -1.26 11.29
C GLU A 61 0.47 -0.85 11.95
N GLU A 62 0.92 -1.67 12.90
CA GLU A 62 2.21 -1.46 13.52
C GLU A 62 3.31 -1.73 12.49
N ASP A 63 3.72 -0.70 11.77
CA ASP A 63 4.97 -0.74 11.03
C ASP A 63 6.07 -0.23 11.96
N PRO A 64 6.98 -1.09 12.43
CA PRO A 64 8.03 -0.69 13.36
C PRO A 64 9.02 0.32 12.76
N GLN A 65 8.95 0.58 11.47
CA GLN A 65 9.80 1.52 10.75
C GLN A 65 9.16 2.91 10.60
N TYR A 66 7.82 3.00 10.68
CA TYR A 66 7.07 4.24 10.53
C TYR A 66 5.98 4.33 11.58
N GLU A 67 5.65 5.54 11.96
CA GLU A 67 4.64 5.81 12.95
C GLU A 67 3.24 5.45 12.44
N ASP A 68 2.47 4.80 13.29
CA ASP A 68 1.07 4.47 13.08
C ASP A 68 0.20 5.74 13.21
N VAL A 69 -0.95 5.77 12.58
CA VAL A 69 -1.91 6.87 12.70
C VAL A 69 -2.36 7.12 14.14
N ARG A 70 -2.31 6.10 15.02
CA ARG A 70 -2.59 6.25 16.45
C ARG A 70 -1.53 7.10 17.12
N ASP A 71 -0.25 6.85 16.82
CA ASP A 71 0.87 7.61 17.38
C ASP A 71 0.77 9.09 16.95
N LEU A 72 0.34 9.34 15.70
CA LEU A 72 0.09 10.71 15.25
C LEU A 72 -0.98 11.40 16.09
N ILE A 73 -2.09 10.74 16.38
CA ILE A 73 -3.19 11.30 17.18
C ILE A 73 -2.73 11.52 18.63
N GLU A 74 -2.04 10.53 19.23
CA GLU A 74 -1.60 10.59 20.63
C GLU A 74 -0.50 11.61 20.89
N ASN A 75 0.25 12.02 19.85
CA ASN A 75 1.34 13.00 19.95
C ASN A 75 1.02 14.35 19.28
N THR A 76 -0.25 14.64 19.02
CA THR A 76 -0.74 15.95 18.54
C THR A 76 -1.98 16.37 19.29
N ASP A 77 -2.31 17.67 19.32
CA ASP A 77 -3.50 18.21 20.00
C ASP A 77 -4.37 19.03 19.05
N GLY A 78 -5.62 18.55 18.85
CA GLY A 78 -6.67 19.34 18.25
C GLY A 78 -7.17 18.88 16.90
N PHE A 79 -6.98 17.64 16.51
CA PHE A 79 -7.81 17.03 15.49
C PHE A 79 -9.20 16.71 16.05
N ASP A 80 -10.24 16.93 15.24
CA ASP A 80 -11.59 16.43 15.53
C ASP A 80 -11.80 15.05 14.88
N VAL A 81 -11.28 14.86 13.66
CA VAL A 81 -11.42 13.62 12.87
C VAL A 81 -10.17 13.34 12.06
N VAL A 82 -9.80 12.07 12.00
CA VAL A 82 -8.78 11.55 11.07
C VAL A 82 -9.44 10.55 10.12
N LEU A 83 -9.42 10.87 8.83
CA LEU A 83 -9.82 10.00 7.73
C LEU A 83 -8.55 9.38 7.18
N ASP A 84 -8.31 8.09 7.45
CA ASP A 84 -7.05 7.43 7.12
C ASP A 84 -7.18 6.37 6.01
N GLY A 85 -6.05 5.95 5.48
CA GLY A 85 -5.91 4.91 4.45
C GLY A 85 -4.58 4.16 4.60
N HIS A 86 -4.00 3.67 3.50
CA HIS A 86 -2.73 2.94 3.39
C HIS A 86 -2.80 1.47 3.80
N SER A 87 -3.12 1.14 5.04
CA SER A 87 -3.19 -0.24 5.57
C SER A 87 -4.37 -1.06 5.04
N HIS A 88 -5.34 -0.41 4.37
CA HIS A 88 -6.59 -1.02 3.93
C HIS A 88 -7.49 -1.48 5.09
N SER A 89 -7.26 -0.98 6.30
CA SER A 89 -8.04 -1.30 7.48
C SER A 89 -9.47 -0.79 7.36
N VAL A 90 -10.43 -1.54 7.90
CA VAL A 90 -11.84 -1.15 7.95
C VAL A 90 -12.15 -0.67 9.37
N ILE A 91 -12.31 0.63 9.55
CA ILE A 91 -12.55 1.28 10.84
C ILE A 91 -13.74 2.22 10.68
N GLU A 92 -14.87 1.88 11.28
CA GLU A 92 -16.06 2.72 11.15
C GLU A 92 -15.98 3.97 12.02
N ASN A 93 -15.69 3.79 13.32
CA ASN A 93 -15.69 4.87 14.32
C ASN A 93 -14.85 4.46 15.52
N MET A 94 -13.55 4.67 15.43
CA MET A 94 -12.65 4.45 16.57
C MET A 94 -12.40 5.77 17.28
N LYS A 95 -12.51 5.75 18.61
CA LYS A 95 -12.23 6.90 19.45
C LYS A 95 -10.89 6.76 20.11
N LEU A 96 -10.03 7.72 19.87
CA LEU A 96 -8.69 7.84 20.45
C LEU A 96 -8.60 9.13 21.25
N THR A 97 -7.60 9.24 22.09
CA THR A 97 -7.36 10.43 22.90
C THR A 97 -6.10 11.13 22.40
N ASP A 98 -6.17 12.41 22.09
CA ASP A 98 -5.04 13.22 21.69
C ASP A 98 -4.14 13.62 22.88
N GLU A 99 -3.01 14.31 22.60
CA GLU A 99 -2.08 14.80 23.65
C GLU A 99 -2.77 15.76 24.64
N GLY A 100 -3.74 16.54 24.16
CA GLY A 100 -4.53 17.48 24.97
C GLY A 100 -5.59 16.82 25.85
N GLY A 101 -5.85 15.50 25.69
CA GLY A 101 -6.87 14.75 26.39
C GLY A 101 -8.26 14.82 25.75
N ASN A 102 -8.37 15.28 24.50
CA ASN A 102 -9.61 15.36 23.77
C ASN A 102 -9.86 14.05 22.98
N GLU A 103 -11.14 13.76 22.72
CA GLU A 103 -11.54 12.63 21.89
C GLU A 103 -11.40 12.97 20.41
N VAL A 104 -10.69 12.12 19.66
CA VAL A 104 -10.50 12.21 18.19
C VAL A 104 -11.12 10.98 17.54
N VAL A 105 -11.92 11.19 16.49
CA VAL A 105 -12.53 10.08 15.73
C VAL A 105 -11.59 9.66 14.60
N LEU A 106 -11.19 8.38 14.58
CA LEU A 106 -10.48 7.74 13.48
C LEU A 106 -11.43 6.88 12.66
N THR A 107 -11.41 7.03 11.33
CA THR A 107 -12.15 6.18 10.39
C THR A 107 -11.31 5.84 9.16
N SER A 108 -11.52 4.64 8.62
CA SER A 108 -10.86 4.14 7.40
C SER A 108 -11.80 3.18 6.68
N THR A 109 -11.86 3.27 5.35
CA THR A 109 -12.90 2.61 4.54
C THR A 109 -12.51 1.25 3.97
N GLY A 110 -11.30 0.77 4.27
CA GLY A 110 -10.78 -0.44 3.61
C GLY A 110 -10.21 -0.15 2.24
N THR A 111 -10.48 -1.03 1.28
CA THR A 111 -9.93 -0.95 -0.07
C THR A 111 -10.99 -1.27 -1.13
N LYS A 112 -10.68 -1.05 -2.42
CA LYS A 112 -11.49 -1.44 -3.59
C LYS A 112 -12.94 -0.94 -3.60
N PHE A 113 -13.22 0.15 -2.88
CA PHE A 113 -14.58 0.67 -2.71
C PHE A 113 -15.57 -0.31 -2.04
N GLU A 114 -15.10 -1.24 -1.24
CA GLU A 114 -15.97 -2.13 -0.46
C GLU A 114 -16.86 -1.35 0.50
N ASN A 115 -16.37 -0.20 0.98
CA ASN A 115 -17.13 0.74 1.81
C ASN A 115 -16.99 2.17 1.31
N ILE A 116 -18.02 2.97 1.52
CA ILE A 116 -17.99 4.43 1.43
C ILE A 116 -18.09 5.00 2.84
N GLY A 117 -17.10 5.77 3.25
CA GLY A 117 -17.12 6.49 4.53
C GLY A 117 -18.00 7.74 4.44
N LYS A 118 -18.89 7.92 5.41
CA LYS A 118 -19.67 9.14 5.53
C LYS A 118 -19.41 9.80 6.87
N LEU A 119 -18.85 11.01 6.81
CA LEU A 119 -18.67 11.90 7.94
C LEU A 119 -19.85 12.87 8.01
N THR A 120 -20.46 12.99 9.18
CA THR A 120 -21.53 13.97 9.44
C THR A 120 -21.15 14.83 10.63
N ILE A 121 -21.20 16.15 10.44
CA ILE A 121 -21.02 17.16 11.47
C ILE A 121 -22.34 17.91 11.61
N SER A 122 -22.98 17.81 12.76
CA SER A 122 -24.27 18.46 13.01
C SER A 122 -24.43 18.86 14.46
N GLY A 123 -24.67 20.14 14.71
CA GLY A 123 -24.90 20.67 16.06
C GLY A 123 -23.69 20.50 17.00
N GLY A 124 -22.49 20.39 16.47
CA GLY A 124 -21.26 20.14 17.22
C GLY A 124 -20.97 18.66 17.48
N GLU A 125 -21.86 17.75 17.05
CA GLU A 125 -21.63 16.32 17.09
C GLU A 125 -21.00 15.83 15.81
N ILE A 126 -20.01 14.94 15.93
CA ILE A 126 -19.29 14.31 14.82
C ILE A 126 -19.60 12.82 14.83
N THR A 127 -20.07 12.31 13.70
CA THR A 127 -20.35 10.89 13.51
C THR A 127 -19.80 10.39 12.20
N THR A 128 -19.32 9.14 12.21
CA THR A 128 -18.85 8.43 11.02
C THR A 128 -19.64 7.14 10.85
N GLU A 129 -19.92 6.79 9.61
CA GLU A 129 -20.55 5.51 9.24
C GLU A 129 -19.88 4.94 7.99
N LEU A 130 -19.82 3.62 7.88
CA LEU A 130 -19.39 2.91 6.67
C LEU A 130 -20.63 2.35 5.96
N ILE A 131 -20.76 2.69 4.69
CA ILE A 131 -21.82 2.22 3.80
C ILE A 131 -21.23 1.13 2.92
N GLU A 132 -21.59 -0.13 3.18
CA GLU A 132 -21.16 -1.26 2.33
C GLU A 132 -21.72 -1.11 0.92
N THR A 133 -20.88 -1.31 -0.08
CA THR A 133 -21.26 -1.12 -1.50
C THR A 133 -21.75 -2.40 -2.16
N GLU A 134 -21.43 -3.58 -1.64
CA GLU A 134 -21.76 -4.88 -2.25
C GLU A 134 -23.25 -5.02 -2.59
N ASN A 135 -24.11 -4.55 -1.69
CA ASN A 135 -25.56 -4.63 -1.87
C ASN A 135 -26.21 -3.29 -2.27
N TYR A 136 -25.40 -2.29 -2.62
CA TYR A 136 -25.90 -0.98 -3.00
C TYR A 136 -26.30 -0.97 -4.48
N THR A 137 -27.58 -0.90 -4.75
CA THR A 137 -28.14 -1.05 -6.11
C THR A 137 -28.49 0.26 -6.80
N ASN A 138 -28.38 1.40 -6.10
CA ASN A 138 -28.67 2.69 -6.71
C ASN A 138 -27.46 3.15 -7.52
N THR A 139 -27.66 3.37 -8.82
CA THR A 139 -26.63 3.84 -9.72
C THR A 139 -26.98 5.20 -10.33
N ASP A 140 -25.98 5.94 -10.76
CA ASP A 140 -26.17 7.15 -11.57
C ASP A 140 -26.05 6.79 -13.05
N THR A 141 -27.09 7.03 -13.80
CA THR A 141 -27.18 6.65 -15.21
C THR A 141 -26.11 7.33 -16.08
N THR A 142 -25.63 8.51 -15.69
CA THR A 142 -24.57 9.23 -16.41
C THR A 142 -23.23 8.55 -16.19
N VAL A 143 -22.97 8.13 -14.93
CA VAL A 143 -21.77 7.37 -14.57
C VAL A 143 -21.79 5.99 -15.24
N ASP A 144 -22.93 5.29 -15.21
CA ASP A 144 -23.10 3.98 -15.86
C ASP A 144 -22.83 4.06 -17.37
N ALA A 145 -23.36 5.08 -18.05
CA ALA A 145 -23.10 5.29 -19.48
C ALA A 145 -21.61 5.52 -19.76
N LYS A 146 -20.92 6.28 -18.90
CA LYS A 146 -19.49 6.53 -19.06
C LYS A 146 -18.64 5.29 -18.77
N LEU A 147 -19.00 4.50 -17.77
CA LEU A 147 -18.37 3.20 -17.49
C LEU A 147 -18.57 2.22 -18.65
N ALA A 148 -19.77 2.18 -19.25
CA ALA A 148 -20.03 1.33 -20.40
C ALA A 148 -19.16 1.72 -21.62
N GLU A 149 -19.01 3.02 -21.91
CA GLU A 149 -18.10 3.51 -22.96
C GLU A 149 -16.64 3.11 -22.72
N ILE A 150 -16.17 3.25 -21.47
CA ILE A 150 -14.79 2.87 -21.09
C ILE A 150 -14.62 1.36 -21.24
N ASN A 151 -15.56 0.57 -20.74
CA ASN A 151 -15.51 -0.88 -20.80
C ASN A 151 -15.55 -1.38 -22.27
N GLU A 152 -16.32 -0.77 -23.14
CA GLU A 152 -16.34 -1.11 -24.57
C GLU A 152 -14.97 -0.83 -25.21
N ALA A 153 -14.36 0.33 -24.92
CA ALA A 153 -13.06 0.71 -25.48
C ALA A 153 -11.94 -0.25 -25.07
N TYR A 154 -11.97 -0.76 -23.83
CA TYR A 154 -10.93 -1.64 -23.28
C TYR A 154 -11.24 -3.14 -23.35
N SER A 155 -12.50 -3.53 -23.57
CA SER A 155 -12.94 -4.94 -23.52
C SER A 155 -12.21 -5.83 -24.53
N ALA A 156 -11.96 -5.31 -25.74
CA ALA A 156 -11.29 -6.07 -26.80
C ALA A 156 -9.83 -6.44 -26.43
N LEU A 157 -9.15 -5.58 -25.69
CA LEU A 157 -7.80 -5.87 -25.17
C LEU A 157 -7.86 -6.67 -23.88
N GLY A 158 -8.68 -6.23 -22.95
CA GLY A 158 -8.75 -6.79 -21.61
C GLY A 158 -9.20 -8.26 -21.60
N ASN A 159 -10.21 -8.58 -22.38
CA ASN A 159 -10.75 -9.94 -22.47
C ASN A 159 -9.96 -10.86 -23.42
N ARG A 160 -8.87 -10.37 -24.01
CA ARG A 160 -8.04 -11.22 -24.86
C ARG A 160 -7.44 -12.34 -24.05
N LYS A 161 -7.80 -13.59 -24.39
CA LYS A 161 -7.15 -14.77 -23.83
C LYS A 161 -5.65 -14.78 -24.14
N ILE A 162 -4.82 -14.96 -23.12
CA ILE A 162 -3.37 -15.04 -23.23
C ILE A 162 -2.83 -16.40 -22.78
N GLY A 163 -3.60 -17.19 -22.04
CA GLY A 163 -3.20 -18.51 -21.57
C GLY A 163 -4.33 -19.27 -20.88
N GLU A 164 -3.95 -20.34 -20.22
CA GLU A 164 -4.80 -21.13 -19.34
C GLU A 164 -3.97 -21.58 -18.13
N SER A 165 -4.60 -21.67 -16.97
CA SER A 165 -4.01 -22.25 -15.77
C SER A 165 -4.79 -23.48 -15.33
N GLU A 166 -4.10 -24.60 -15.11
CA GLU A 166 -4.68 -25.84 -14.58
C GLU A 166 -4.78 -25.82 -13.04
N ILE A 167 -4.13 -24.86 -12.40
CA ILE A 167 -4.10 -24.69 -10.95
C ILE A 167 -4.39 -23.23 -10.60
N GLU A 168 -4.92 -23.00 -9.41
CA GLU A 168 -5.01 -21.67 -8.86
C GLU A 168 -3.61 -21.13 -8.54
N LEU A 169 -3.32 -19.88 -8.95
CA LEU A 169 -2.08 -19.17 -8.65
C LEU A 169 -2.37 -18.16 -7.56
N ILE A 170 -1.94 -18.46 -6.35
CA ILE A 170 -2.43 -17.83 -5.13
C ILE A 170 -1.57 -16.62 -4.68
N THR A 171 -2.24 -15.67 -4.03
CA THR A 171 -1.63 -14.62 -3.21
C THR A 171 -1.89 -14.82 -1.73
N ASN A 172 -2.98 -15.51 -1.37
CA ASN A 172 -3.45 -15.74 -0.01
C ASN A 172 -3.61 -17.24 0.24
N ASP A 173 -3.74 -17.63 1.52
CA ASP A 173 -4.17 -18.98 1.89
C ASP A 173 -5.71 -19.12 1.88
N ALA A 174 -6.19 -20.30 2.24
CA ALA A 174 -7.63 -20.60 2.28
C ALA A 174 -8.39 -19.82 3.36
N ASP A 175 -7.70 -19.28 4.36
CA ASP A 175 -8.26 -18.48 5.45
C ASP A 175 -8.23 -16.98 5.12
N GLY A 176 -7.69 -16.60 3.96
CA GLY A 176 -7.59 -15.21 3.48
C GLY A 176 -6.31 -14.49 3.92
N ASN A 177 -5.39 -15.14 4.67
CA ASN A 177 -4.13 -14.52 5.06
C ASN A 177 -3.22 -14.33 3.85
N ARG A 178 -2.61 -13.17 3.75
CA ARG A 178 -1.77 -12.79 2.61
C ARG A 178 -0.42 -13.48 2.64
N LEU A 179 -0.26 -14.55 1.87
CA LEU A 179 0.99 -15.31 1.78
C LEU A 179 2.07 -14.62 0.97
N VAL A 180 1.69 -13.94 -0.12
CA VAL A 180 2.64 -13.35 -1.08
C VAL A 180 3.61 -12.32 -0.48
N ARG A 181 3.32 -11.83 0.73
CA ARG A 181 4.17 -10.90 1.49
C ARG A 181 4.91 -11.52 2.68
N THR A 182 4.71 -12.82 2.91
CA THR A 182 5.30 -13.51 4.08
C THR A 182 5.98 -14.82 3.71
N THR A 183 5.63 -15.41 2.56
CA THR A 183 6.18 -16.70 2.14
C THR A 183 6.17 -16.81 0.62
N GLU A 184 6.90 -17.81 0.13
CA GLU A 184 6.92 -18.20 -1.29
C GLU A 184 5.53 -18.68 -1.73
N THR A 185 5.07 -18.20 -2.90
CA THR A 185 3.82 -18.63 -3.53
C THR A 185 4.06 -19.11 -4.96
N ASN A 186 3.18 -19.96 -5.47
CA ASN A 186 3.26 -20.44 -6.86
C ASN A 186 3.13 -19.30 -7.87
N LEU A 187 2.30 -18.29 -7.59
CA LEU A 187 2.21 -17.07 -8.42
C LEU A 187 3.49 -16.25 -8.37
N GLY A 188 4.07 -16.04 -7.18
CA GLY A 188 5.33 -15.33 -7.02
C GLY A 188 6.47 -15.99 -7.80
N ASN A 189 6.55 -17.31 -7.74
CA ASN A 189 7.52 -18.10 -8.50
C ASN A 189 7.31 -17.95 -10.02
N LEU A 190 6.07 -18.08 -10.50
CA LEU A 190 5.75 -17.88 -11.91
C LEU A 190 6.16 -16.48 -12.39
N CYS A 191 5.90 -15.45 -11.59
CA CYS A 191 6.28 -14.07 -11.93
C CYS A 191 7.80 -13.92 -12.05
N ALA A 192 8.56 -14.43 -11.08
CA ALA A 192 10.01 -14.36 -11.10
C ALA A 192 10.61 -15.17 -12.27
N ASP A 193 10.08 -16.38 -12.54
CA ASP A 193 10.51 -17.22 -13.65
C ASP A 193 10.19 -16.57 -15.01
N ALA A 194 9.04 -15.93 -15.15
CA ALA A 194 8.66 -15.19 -16.35
C ALA A 194 9.63 -14.04 -16.64
N ILE A 195 9.95 -13.22 -15.63
CA ILE A 195 10.93 -12.13 -15.76
C ILE A 195 12.30 -12.67 -16.13
N LYS A 196 12.78 -13.68 -15.42
CA LYS A 196 14.06 -14.35 -15.74
C LYS A 196 14.10 -14.84 -17.18
N THR A 197 13.03 -15.47 -17.65
CA THR A 197 12.92 -16.04 -19.00
C THR A 197 12.98 -14.95 -20.07
N VAL A 198 12.23 -13.85 -19.89
CA VAL A 198 12.15 -12.75 -20.86
C VAL A 198 13.45 -11.96 -20.92
N THR A 199 14.05 -11.68 -19.77
CA THR A 199 15.29 -10.90 -19.65
C THR A 199 16.56 -11.69 -19.97
N LYS A 200 16.49 -13.02 -19.81
CA LYS A 200 17.65 -13.93 -19.84
C LYS A 200 18.68 -13.63 -18.76
N ALA A 201 18.29 -12.96 -17.70
CA ALA A 201 19.13 -12.71 -16.55
C ALA A 201 19.41 -14.03 -15.79
N ASP A 202 20.55 -14.08 -15.08
CA ASP A 202 20.88 -15.25 -14.25
C ASP A 202 19.92 -15.39 -13.06
N ILE A 203 19.48 -14.26 -12.52
CA ILE A 203 18.59 -14.17 -11.36
C ILE A 203 17.47 -13.17 -11.69
N ALA A 204 16.26 -13.44 -11.22
CA ALA A 204 15.17 -12.48 -11.19
C ALA A 204 14.64 -12.31 -9.76
N TYR A 205 14.12 -11.13 -9.48
CA TYR A 205 13.51 -10.74 -8.22
C TYR A 205 12.20 -10.01 -8.50
N VAL A 206 11.15 -10.34 -7.74
CA VAL A 206 9.87 -9.63 -7.72
C VAL A 206 9.46 -9.46 -6.27
N ASN A 207 9.11 -8.25 -5.86
CA ASN A 207 8.60 -8.01 -4.52
C ASN A 207 7.13 -8.40 -4.40
N GLY A 208 6.76 -9.04 -3.28
CA GLY A 208 5.41 -9.53 -3.02
C GLY A 208 4.34 -8.43 -3.06
N GLY A 209 4.68 -7.21 -2.66
CA GLY A 209 3.81 -6.04 -2.75
C GLY A 209 3.44 -5.64 -4.18
N GLY A 210 4.22 -6.04 -5.17
CA GLY A 210 3.93 -5.83 -6.59
C GLY A 210 2.89 -6.78 -7.17
N ILE A 211 2.61 -7.91 -6.50
CA ILE A 211 1.68 -8.97 -6.93
C ILE A 211 0.34 -8.75 -6.22
N ARG A 212 -0.69 -8.30 -6.94
CA ARG A 212 -1.90 -7.70 -6.34
C ARG A 212 -3.16 -8.53 -6.41
N ALA A 213 -3.20 -9.58 -7.25
CA ALA A 213 -4.36 -10.43 -7.43
C ALA A 213 -3.92 -11.88 -7.71
N PRO A 214 -4.69 -12.90 -7.31
CA PRO A 214 -4.49 -14.28 -7.74
C PRO A 214 -4.87 -14.45 -9.21
N ILE A 215 -4.57 -15.64 -9.77
CA ILE A 215 -5.08 -16.08 -11.06
C ILE A 215 -5.86 -17.38 -10.83
N GLU A 216 -7.12 -17.36 -11.22
CA GLU A 216 -8.02 -18.51 -11.06
C GLU A 216 -7.69 -19.65 -12.05
N ILE A 217 -8.22 -20.84 -11.76
CA ILE A 217 -8.16 -21.97 -12.67
C ILE A 217 -8.98 -21.68 -13.93
N GLY A 218 -8.43 -21.98 -15.10
CA GLY A 218 -9.13 -21.84 -16.38
C GLY A 218 -8.45 -20.87 -17.32
N GLU A 219 -9.26 -20.15 -18.09
CA GLU A 219 -8.77 -19.19 -19.08
C GLU A 219 -8.17 -17.97 -18.38
N VAL A 220 -6.98 -17.57 -18.82
CA VAL A 220 -6.27 -16.38 -18.34
C VAL A 220 -6.34 -15.30 -19.40
N SER A 221 -6.92 -14.16 -19.05
CA SER A 221 -7.05 -13.00 -19.90
C SER A 221 -5.94 -11.96 -19.66
N PHE A 222 -5.87 -10.96 -20.53
CA PHE A 222 -4.99 -9.81 -20.31
C PHE A 222 -5.35 -9.05 -19.03
N ASN A 223 -6.64 -8.94 -18.69
CA ASN A 223 -7.10 -8.27 -17.47
C ASN A 223 -6.62 -8.99 -16.20
N ASP A 224 -6.54 -10.32 -16.22
CA ASP A 224 -6.04 -11.06 -15.06
C ASP A 224 -4.58 -10.70 -14.79
N ILE A 225 -3.75 -10.64 -15.84
CA ILE A 225 -2.34 -10.21 -15.68
C ILE A 225 -2.25 -8.74 -15.28
N PHE A 226 -3.09 -7.87 -15.84
CA PHE A 226 -3.13 -6.46 -15.44
C PHE A 226 -3.54 -6.31 -13.95
N SER A 227 -4.44 -7.17 -13.46
CA SER A 227 -4.81 -7.20 -12.04
C SER A 227 -3.68 -7.69 -11.15
N VAL A 228 -2.85 -8.62 -11.63
CA VAL A 228 -1.63 -9.04 -10.92
C VAL A 228 -0.62 -7.90 -10.83
N PHE A 229 -0.41 -7.14 -11.91
CA PHE A 229 0.59 -6.06 -12.01
C PHE A 229 -0.02 -4.72 -12.45
N PRO A 230 -0.80 -4.04 -11.58
CA PRO A 230 -1.53 -2.83 -11.97
C PRO A 230 -0.66 -1.55 -12.02
N PHE A 231 0.59 -1.60 -11.54
CA PHE A 231 1.41 -0.40 -11.31
C PHE A 231 2.24 0.07 -12.51
N ASN A 232 2.15 -0.57 -13.68
CA ASN A 232 2.94 -0.23 -14.86
C ASN A 232 4.46 -0.17 -14.59
N ASN A 233 4.96 -1.01 -13.69
CA ASN A 233 6.38 -1.10 -13.36
C ASN A 233 7.19 -1.59 -14.56
N GLN A 234 8.40 -1.04 -14.71
CA GLN A 234 9.33 -1.46 -15.74
C GLN A 234 10.29 -2.53 -15.21
N ILE A 235 10.65 -3.48 -16.07
CA ILE A 235 11.69 -4.45 -15.76
C ILE A 235 13.05 -3.78 -15.97
N VAL A 236 13.89 -3.84 -14.94
CA VAL A 236 15.28 -3.35 -14.98
C VAL A 236 16.22 -4.52 -14.91
N VAL A 237 17.26 -4.52 -15.75
CA VAL A 237 18.36 -5.50 -15.71
C VAL A 237 19.63 -4.77 -15.29
N ALA A 238 20.32 -5.29 -14.26
CA ALA A 238 21.53 -4.70 -13.71
C ALA A 238 22.58 -5.77 -13.43
N GLU A 239 23.84 -5.40 -13.54
CA GLU A 239 24.97 -6.23 -13.06
C GLU A 239 25.21 -5.96 -11.57
N MET A 240 25.20 -7.01 -10.77
CA MET A 240 25.35 -6.94 -9.32
C MET A 240 26.37 -7.95 -8.80
N THR A 241 27.10 -7.58 -7.76
CA THR A 241 27.93 -8.55 -7.02
C THR A 241 27.06 -9.44 -6.15
N GLY A 242 27.53 -10.66 -5.83
CA GLY A 242 26.84 -11.55 -4.90
C GLY A 242 26.58 -10.92 -3.53
N GLN A 243 27.46 -10.01 -3.07
CA GLN A 243 27.24 -9.27 -1.82
C GLN A 243 26.01 -8.34 -1.92
N LYS A 244 25.88 -7.58 -2.99
CA LYS A 244 24.72 -6.69 -3.20
C LYS A 244 23.41 -7.47 -3.33
N ILE A 245 23.45 -8.66 -3.95
CA ILE A 245 22.25 -9.54 -4.01
C ILE A 245 21.88 -10.00 -2.60
N ARG A 246 22.86 -10.37 -1.78
CA ARG A 246 22.61 -10.75 -0.38
C ARG A 246 22.05 -9.57 0.42
N ASP A 247 22.63 -8.39 0.29
CA ASP A 247 22.18 -7.19 1.00
C ASP A 247 20.73 -6.84 0.60
N MET A 248 20.40 -6.94 -0.69
CA MET A 248 19.03 -6.77 -1.19
C MET A 248 18.04 -7.77 -0.55
N LEU A 249 18.42 -9.05 -0.44
CA LEU A 249 17.58 -10.06 0.19
C LEU A 249 17.43 -9.82 1.71
N GLU A 250 18.50 -9.42 2.40
CA GLU A 250 18.44 -9.08 3.82
C GLU A 250 17.52 -7.87 4.08
N MET A 251 17.61 -6.81 3.26
CA MET A 251 16.71 -5.67 3.35
C MET A 251 15.26 -6.06 3.06
N SER A 252 15.03 -6.87 2.03
CA SER A 252 13.69 -7.33 1.65
C SER A 252 12.99 -8.20 2.71
N LEU A 253 13.75 -8.72 3.66
CA LEU A 253 13.29 -9.60 4.74
C LEU A 253 13.44 -8.96 6.12
N MET A 254 13.68 -7.66 6.19
CA MET A 254 13.97 -6.95 7.44
C MET A 254 12.84 -7.12 8.46
N ASN A 255 11.60 -7.07 8.02
CA ASN A 255 10.41 -7.20 8.85
C ASN A 255 9.91 -8.65 9.01
N TYR A 256 10.58 -9.62 8.36
CA TYR A 256 10.16 -11.02 8.43
C TYR A 256 10.13 -11.56 9.87
N PRO A 257 9.05 -12.23 10.35
CA PRO A 257 7.94 -12.84 9.62
C PRO A 257 6.69 -11.96 9.45
N ALA A 258 6.73 -10.67 9.81
CA ALA A 258 5.61 -9.77 9.54
C ALA A 258 5.38 -9.63 8.03
N GLU A 259 4.17 -9.25 7.64
CA GLU A 259 3.86 -8.93 6.26
C GLU A 259 4.70 -7.73 5.79
N ASP A 260 5.35 -7.88 4.62
CA ASP A 260 6.08 -6.78 4.00
C ASP A 260 5.96 -6.82 2.48
N GLY A 261 5.67 -5.68 1.88
CA GLY A 261 5.61 -5.55 0.43
C GLY A 261 6.95 -5.81 -0.27
N SER A 262 8.06 -5.74 0.44
CA SER A 262 9.40 -6.06 -0.07
C SER A 262 9.71 -7.56 -0.12
N PHE A 263 8.87 -8.43 0.48
CA PHE A 263 9.11 -9.88 0.53
C PHE A 263 9.53 -10.44 -0.85
N PRO A 264 10.68 -11.18 -0.95
CA PRO A 264 11.29 -11.52 -2.22
C PRO A 264 10.75 -12.82 -2.81
N HIS A 265 10.17 -12.75 -4.01
CA HIS A 265 10.01 -13.89 -4.90
C HIS A 265 11.16 -13.91 -5.89
N VAL A 266 11.88 -15.02 -6.00
CA VAL A 266 13.13 -15.10 -6.77
C VAL A 266 13.15 -16.27 -7.74
N ALA A 267 13.91 -16.11 -8.82
CA ALA A 267 14.24 -17.18 -9.74
C ALA A 267 15.74 -17.20 -10.03
N GLY A 268 16.31 -18.38 -10.21
CA GLY A 268 17.73 -18.56 -10.50
C GLY A 268 18.66 -18.57 -9.28
N LEU A 269 18.11 -18.45 -8.07
CA LEU A 269 18.84 -18.63 -6.82
C LEU A 269 17.94 -19.31 -5.77
N THR A 270 18.55 -19.82 -4.72
CA THR A 270 17.91 -20.25 -3.48
C THR A 270 18.58 -19.61 -2.29
N PHE A 271 17.83 -19.32 -1.25
CA PHE A 271 18.36 -18.77 -0.01
C PHE A 271 17.65 -19.36 1.22
N SER A 272 18.29 -19.18 2.38
CA SER A 272 17.71 -19.55 3.67
C SER A 272 17.82 -18.39 4.63
N VAL A 273 16.76 -18.15 5.39
CA VAL A 273 16.70 -17.10 6.40
C VAL A 273 17.05 -17.66 7.78
N ASN A 274 18.01 -17.06 8.45
CA ASN A 274 18.34 -17.38 9.83
C ASN A 274 18.14 -16.17 10.73
N LYS A 275 17.01 -16.08 11.40
CA LYS A 275 16.62 -14.98 12.30
C LYS A 275 17.51 -14.80 13.53
N SER A 276 18.36 -15.79 13.85
CA SER A 276 19.27 -15.70 14.99
C SER A 276 20.57 -14.94 14.66
N ILE A 277 20.79 -14.60 13.40
CA ILE A 277 21.95 -13.85 12.94
C ILE A 277 21.49 -12.43 12.62
N PRO A 278 22.03 -11.40 13.29
CA PRO A 278 21.73 -10.01 12.94
C PRO A 278 22.10 -9.70 11.49
N THR A 279 21.32 -8.82 10.84
CA THR A 279 21.67 -8.35 9.49
C THR A 279 23.00 -7.62 9.49
N SER A 280 23.75 -7.78 8.41
CA SER A 280 24.97 -7.00 8.15
C SER A 280 24.71 -5.70 7.38
N VAL A 281 23.48 -5.55 6.88
CA VAL A 281 23.07 -4.33 6.16
C VAL A 281 22.81 -3.23 7.17
N LYS A 282 23.45 -2.09 6.96
CA LYS A 282 23.17 -0.87 7.70
C LYS A 282 22.15 -0.09 6.89
N THR A 283 21.02 0.21 7.48
CA THR A 283 20.15 1.29 7.01
C THR A 283 20.87 2.58 7.39
N ASP A 284 21.18 3.42 6.42
CA ASP A 284 21.65 4.76 6.72
C ASP A 284 20.55 5.46 7.50
N GLU A 285 20.88 5.87 8.73
CA GLU A 285 20.02 6.62 9.64
C GLU A 285 19.68 7.99 9.05
#